data_bd292ef02451be6f74cb5a723b5ebb8a
#
_entry.id   bd292ef02451be6f74cb5a723b5ebb8a
#
_cell.length_a   1.000
_cell.length_b   1.000
_cell.length_c   1.000
_cell.angle_alpha   90.00
_cell.angle_beta   90.00
_cell.angle_gamma   90.00
#
_symmetry.space_group_name_H-M   'P 1'
#
loop_
_entity.id
_entity.type
_entity.pdbx_description
1 polymer ?
#
loop_
_entity_poly.entity_id
_entity_poly.type
_entity_poly.pdbx_seq_one_letter_code
_entity_poly.pdbx_strand_id
1 'polypeptide(L)'
;KPGYNLQIATNSQFVLSYDLFQNPTDTRTLIPFLTMIQNLPEYIVADAGYGSEQNYMAIIDDFNKTPLITYGMFIKDKTRKFKSDIFNTQNWKYDELNDEFICPNNKRIGFKRYAYRNDRYGFKRDFKLYECDDCSACSLRQQCIKPNSKSNKKIMKNYNWEYFKAQINQKLSEPKTKKI
;
A
#
# COMPACT_ATOMS: atom_id res chain seq x y z
N LYS A 1 2.41 -25.74 -11.97
CA LYS A 1 1.46 -26.81 -11.60
C LYS A 1 0.12 -26.16 -11.31
N PRO A 2 -1.00 -26.77 -11.75
CA PRO A 2 -2.32 -26.32 -11.31
C PRO A 2 -2.45 -26.56 -9.80
N GLY A 3 -3.07 -25.62 -9.10
CA GLY A 3 -3.30 -25.71 -7.67
C GLY A 3 -4.47 -24.84 -7.28
N TYR A 4 -5.12 -25.21 -6.20
CA TYR A 4 -6.17 -24.41 -5.59
C TYR A 4 -5.61 -23.61 -4.41
N ASN A 5 -6.16 -22.44 -4.19
CA ASN A 5 -5.86 -21.61 -3.03
C ASN A 5 -6.95 -21.87 -1.98
N LEU A 6 -6.58 -22.53 -0.88
CA LEU A 6 -7.49 -22.81 0.23
C LEU A 6 -7.46 -21.65 1.21
N GLN A 7 -8.62 -21.05 1.46
CA GLN A 7 -8.82 -20.05 2.50
C GLN A 7 -9.49 -20.68 3.71
N ILE A 8 -9.00 -20.36 4.91
CA ILE A 8 -9.56 -20.85 6.18
C ILE A 8 -9.67 -19.67 7.15
N ALA A 9 -10.85 -19.47 7.70
CA ALA A 9 -11.09 -18.53 8.80
C ALA A 9 -11.23 -19.31 10.11
N THR A 10 -10.51 -18.85 11.13
CA THR A 10 -10.56 -19.45 12.46
C THR A 10 -10.84 -18.40 13.53
N ASN A 11 -11.46 -18.80 14.64
CA ASN A 11 -11.58 -18.02 15.85
C ASN A 11 -11.49 -18.95 17.06
N SER A 12 -10.61 -18.62 18.03
CA SER A 12 -10.41 -19.40 19.24
C SER A 12 -10.24 -20.90 18.98
N GLN A 13 -9.43 -21.27 17.97
CA GLN A 13 -9.12 -22.63 17.52
C GLN A 13 -10.27 -23.36 16.77
N PHE A 14 -11.41 -22.72 16.60
CA PHE A 14 -12.52 -23.27 15.78
C PHE A 14 -12.40 -22.74 14.34
N VAL A 15 -12.66 -23.63 13.38
CA VAL A 15 -12.82 -23.26 11.97
C VAL A 15 -14.22 -22.64 11.81
N LEU A 16 -14.26 -21.36 11.39
CA LEU A 16 -15.50 -20.65 11.12
C LEU A 16 -15.98 -20.88 9.70
N SER A 17 -15.07 -20.90 8.75
CA SER A 17 -15.35 -21.07 7.33
C SER A 17 -14.10 -21.52 6.58
N TYR A 18 -14.29 -22.18 5.45
CA TYR A 18 -13.23 -22.47 4.48
C TYR A 18 -13.80 -22.44 3.07
N ASP A 19 -12.96 -22.13 2.09
CA ASP A 19 -13.31 -22.18 0.68
C ASP A 19 -12.09 -22.34 -0.21
N LEU A 20 -12.31 -22.81 -1.45
CA LEU A 20 -11.30 -23.07 -2.46
C LEU A 20 -11.41 -22.07 -3.60
N PHE A 21 -10.32 -21.39 -3.91
CA PHE A 21 -10.23 -20.39 -4.96
C PHE A 21 -9.24 -20.83 -6.05
N GLN A 22 -9.56 -20.52 -7.30
CA GLN A 22 -8.66 -20.72 -8.42
C GLN A 22 -7.64 -19.57 -8.58
N ASN A 23 -7.78 -18.49 -7.79
CA ASN A 23 -6.88 -17.35 -7.81
C ASN A 23 -5.53 -17.73 -7.20
N PRO A 24 -4.42 -17.47 -7.91
CA PRO A 24 -3.08 -17.88 -7.41
C PRO A 24 -2.55 -17.00 -6.27
N THR A 25 -3.22 -15.90 -5.93
CA THR A 25 -2.79 -14.94 -4.90
C THR A 25 -3.90 -14.64 -3.92
N ASP A 26 -3.54 -14.52 -2.64
CA ASP A 26 -4.46 -14.28 -1.52
C ASP A 26 -5.17 -12.93 -1.59
N THR A 27 -4.52 -11.92 -2.14
CA THR A 27 -5.09 -10.57 -2.27
C THR A 27 -6.48 -10.56 -2.90
N ARG A 28 -6.78 -11.52 -3.80
CA ARG A 28 -8.05 -11.57 -4.55
C ARG A 28 -9.10 -12.46 -3.93
N THR A 29 -8.71 -13.27 -2.95
CA THR A 29 -9.63 -14.23 -2.33
C THR A 29 -10.30 -13.66 -1.08
N LEU A 30 -9.72 -12.61 -0.47
CA LEU A 30 -10.19 -12.10 0.82
C LEU A 30 -11.63 -11.58 0.77
N ILE A 31 -11.95 -10.67 -0.13
CA ILE A 31 -13.28 -10.07 -0.23
C ILE A 31 -14.36 -11.12 -0.48
N PRO A 32 -14.26 -11.98 -1.53
CA PRO A 32 -15.26 -13.01 -1.74
C PRO A 32 -15.33 -14.00 -0.56
N PHE A 33 -14.23 -14.32 0.08
CA PHE A 33 -14.23 -15.20 1.25
C PHE A 33 -14.94 -14.57 2.46
N LEU A 34 -14.65 -13.30 2.78
CA LEU A 34 -15.33 -12.59 3.88
C LEU A 34 -16.82 -12.44 3.63
N THR A 35 -17.26 -12.28 2.38
CA THR A 35 -18.68 -12.17 2.02
C THR A 35 -19.47 -13.43 2.35
N MET A 36 -18.84 -14.59 2.42
CA MET A 36 -19.48 -15.87 2.77
C MET A 36 -19.69 -16.05 4.27
N ILE A 37 -19.03 -15.27 5.11
CA ILE A 37 -19.07 -15.40 6.57
C ILE A 37 -20.18 -14.48 7.12
N GLN A 38 -21.24 -15.05 7.66
CA GLN A 38 -22.41 -14.30 8.14
C GLN A 38 -22.10 -13.33 9.28
N ASN A 39 -21.25 -13.73 10.23
CA ASN A 39 -20.94 -12.94 11.42
C ASN A 39 -19.42 -12.71 11.50
N LEU A 40 -18.94 -11.66 10.84
CA LEU A 40 -17.54 -11.28 10.92
C LEU A 40 -17.19 -10.68 12.29
N PRO A 41 -16.05 -11.08 12.89
CA PRO A 41 -15.56 -10.47 14.12
C PRO A 41 -15.18 -8.99 13.89
N GLU A 42 -14.97 -8.25 14.99
CA GLU A 42 -14.54 -6.83 14.92
C GLU A 42 -13.18 -6.67 14.23
N TYR A 43 -12.27 -7.60 14.47
CA TYR A 43 -10.91 -7.57 13.91
C TYR A 43 -10.74 -8.65 12.85
N ILE A 44 -10.28 -8.26 11.68
CA ILE A 44 -9.89 -9.18 10.62
C ILE A 44 -8.36 -9.25 10.59
N VAL A 45 -7.84 -10.38 11.02
CA VAL A 45 -6.39 -10.66 11.10
C VAL A 45 -5.99 -11.56 9.94
N ALA A 46 -5.00 -11.16 9.16
CA ALA A 46 -4.44 -11.98 8.10
C ALA A 46 -2.98 -11.57 7.81
N ASP A 47 -2.27 -12.35 7.03
CA ASP A 47 -0.90 -12.06 6.67
C ASP A 47 -0.76 -10.93 5.63
N ALA A 48 0.49 -10.55 5.31
CA ALA A 48 0.79 -9.46 4.39
C ALA A 48 0.37 -9.73 2.93
N GLY A 49 0.10 -10.97 2.57
CA GLY A 49 -0.39 -11.36 1.24
C GLY A 49 -1.77 -10.78 0.93
N TYR A 50 -2.56 -10.53 1.97
CA TYR A 50 -3.88 -9.91 1.86
C TYR A 50 -3.83 -8.37 1.90
N GLY A 51 -2.71 -7.77 2.30
CA GLY A 51 -2.56 -6.32 2.48
C GLY A 51 -2.60 -5.55 1.16
N SER A 52 -3.75 -4.98 0.82
CA SER A 52 -3.94 -4.15 -0.37
C SER A 52 -4.94 -3.02 -0.09
N GLU A 53 -4.85 -1.95 -0.88
CA GLU A 53 -5.78 -0.81 -0.81
C GLU A 53 -7.24 -1.26 -0.94
N GLN A 54 -7.52 -2.14 -1.90
CA GLN A 54 -8.87 -2.67 -2.14
C GLN A 54 -9.39 -3.46 -0.93
N ASN A 55 -8.55 -4.33 -0.34
CA ASN A 55 -8.97 -5.14 0.80
C ASN A 55 -9.17 -4.30 2.06
N TYR A 56 -8.30 -3.29 2.31
CA TYR A 56 -8.49 -2.39 3.45
C TYR A 56 -9.78 -1.59 3.29
N MET A 57 -10.04 -1.05 2.10
CA MET A 57 -11.26 -0.32 1.80
C MET A 57 -12.50 -1.19 2.04
N ALA A 58 -12.53 -2.41 1.50
CA ALA A 58 -13.64 -3.32 1.70
C ALA A 58 -13.86 -3.68 3.19
N ILE A 59 -12.79 -3.98 3.94
CA ILE A 59 -12.93 -4.32 5.37
C ILE A 59 -13.48 -3.14 6.17
N ILE A 60 -13.00 -1.93 5.90
CA ILE A 60 -13.38 -0.73 6.65
C ILE A 60 -14.76 -0.23 6.21
N ASP A 61 -14.95 -0.03 4.89
CA ASP A 61 -16.10 0.68 4.36
C ASP A 61 -17.29 -0.25 4.09
N ASP A 62 -17.05 -1.46 3.52
CA ASP A 62 -18.12 -2.37 3.13
C ASP A 62 -18.53 -3.28 4.30
N PHE A 63 -17.55 -3.84 5.03
CA PHE A 63 -17.81 -4.74 6.15
C PHE A 63 -17.90 -4.04 7.51
N ASN A 64 -17.50 -2.77 7.62
CA ASN A 64 -17.44 -2.02 8.87
C ASN A 64 -16.64 -2.76 9.96
N LYS A 65 -15.44 -3.25 9.60
CA LYS A 65 -14.53 -4.00 10.48
C LYS A 65 -13.15 -3.34 10.52
N THR A 66 -12.33 -3.79 11.45
CA THR A 66 -10.96 -3.27 11.64
C THR A 66 -9.95 -4.26 11.06
N PRO A 67 -9.21 -3.91 10.01
CA PRO A 67 -8.15 -4.77 9.49
C PRO A 67 -6.90 -4.73 10.39
N LEU A 68 -6.41 -5.89 10.80
CA LEU A 68 -5.11 -6.09 11.42
C LEU A 68 -4.22 -6.92 10.47
N ILE A 69 -4.05 -6.39 9.27
CA ILE A 69 -3.33 -7.03 8.17
C ILE A 69 -2.15 -6.15 7.82
N THR A 70 -0.94 -6.67 7.87
CA THR A 70 0.25 -5.93 7.43
C THR A 70 0.27 -5.82 5.90
N TYR A 71 1.05 -4.89 5.37
CA TYR A 71 1.26 -4.76 3.93
C TYR A 71 2.65 -5.28 3.53
N GLY A 72 2.84 -5.69 2.29
CA GLY A 72 4.04 -6.39 1.83
C GLY A 72 5.39 -5.71 2.10
N MET A 73 5.40 -4.39 2.34
CA MET A 73 6.61 -3.63 2.68
C MET A 73 6.72 -3.31 4.18
N PHE A 74 5.78 -3.76 5.03
CA PHE A 74 5.64 -3.37 6.43
C PHE A 74 6.92 -3.54 7.28
N ILE A 75 7.65 -4.62 7.06
CA ILE A 75 8.94 -4.86 7.74
C ILE A 75 10.06 -4.09 7.04
N LYS A 76 10.08 -4.11 5.70
CA LYS A 76 11.16 -3.56 4.90
C LYS A 76 11.27 -2.04 5.02
N ASP A 77 10.16 -1.30 5.04
CA ASP A 77 10.16 0.15 5.15
C ASP A 77 10.64 0.67 6.53
N LYS A 78 10.70 -0.22 7.53
CA LYS A 78 11.25 0.07 8.87
C LYS A 78 12.76 -0.16 8.96
N THR A 79 13.38 -0.83 7.99
CA THR A 79 14.80 -1.15 8.02
C THR A 79 15.68 0.09 7.82
N ARG A 80 16.88 0.08 8.43
CA ARG A 80 17.87 1.15 8.25
C ARG A 80 18.22 1.36 6.78
N LYS A 81 18.42 0.28 6.01
CA LYS A 81 18.74 0.32 4.58
C LYS A 81 17.67 1.05 3.79
N PHE A 82 16.39 0.77 4.06
CA PHE A 82 15.30 1.44 3.35
C PHE A 82 15.23 2.93 3.71
N LYS A 83 15.35 3.27 4.99
CA LYS A 83 15.29 4.65 5.48
C LYS A 83 16.49 5.51 5.07
N SER A 84 17.66 4.90 4.85
CA SER A 84 18.87 5.60 4.43
C SER A 84 19.00 5.77 2.92
N ASP A 85 18.11 5.16 2.11
CA ASP A 85 18.13 5.30 0.65
C ASP A 85 17.60 6.68 0.25
N ILE A 86 18.52 7.55 -0.13
CA ILE A 86 18.21 8.92 -0.56
C ILE A 86 17.48 9.01 -1.91
N PHE A 87 17.50 7.94 -2.72
CA PHE A 87 16.78 7.91 -4.00
C PHE A 87 15.38 7.33 -3.89
N ASN A 88 15.05 6.75 -2.72
CA ASN A 88 13.70 6.32 -2.44
C ASN A 88 12.80 7.54 -2.13
N THR A 89 11.85 7.80 -3.02
CA THR A 89 10.95 8.95 -2.90
C THR A 89 10.07 8.95 -1.65
N GLN A 90 9.91 7.82 -0.97
CA GLN A 90 9.21 7.74 0.32
C GLN A 90 9.99 8.38 1.46
N ASN A 91 11.31 8.54 1.32
CA ASN A 91 12.16 9.18 2.30
C ASN A 91 12.36 10.68 2.04
N TRP A 92 11.80 11.20 0.95
CA TRP A 92 11.97 12.60 0.60
C TRP A 92 11.11 13.48 1.48
N LYS A 93 11.65 14.66 1.85
CA LYS A 93 10.90 15.64 2.61
C LYS A 93 9.69 16.10 1.80
N TYR A 94 8.54 16.09 2.43
CA TYR A 94 7.31 16.62 1.87
C TYR A 94 6.95 17.93 2.57
N ASP A 95 6.70 18.96 1.79
CA ASP A 95 6.22 20.26 2.24
C ASP A 95 4.70 20.29 2.06
N GLU A 96 3.98 20.19 3.17
CA GLU A 96 2.51 20.15 3.17
C GLU A 96 1.88 21.48 2.76
N LEU A 97 2.53 22.61 3.07
CA LEU A 97 2.01 23.92 2.76
C LEU A 97 2.01 24.19 1.25
N ASN A 98 3.04 23.74 0.57
CA ASN A 98 3.21 23.95 -0.86
C ASN A 98 2.80 22.73 -1.70
N ASP A 99 2.39 21.60 -1.07
CA ASP A 99 2.08 20.32 -1.72
C ASP A 99 3.20 19.89 -2.68
N GLU A 100 4.44 19.81 -2.18
CA GLU A 100 5.62 19.48 -2.97
C GLU A 100 6.61 18.59 -2.23
N PHE A 101 7.43 17.84 -2.99
CA PHE A 101 8.56 17.09 -2.45
C PHE A 101 9.87 17.84 -2.68
N ILE A 102 10.84 17.64 -1.77
CA ILE A 102 12.20 18.14 -1.91
C ILE A 102 13.10 16.94 -2.22
N CYS A 103 13.74 16.95 -3.39
CA CYS A 103 14.62 15.87 -3.81
C CYS A 103 16.02 15.96 -3.15
N PRO A 104 16.87 14.90 -3.22
CA PRO A 104 18.21 14.92 -2.64
C PRO A 104 19.14 16.02 -3.15
N ASN A 105 18.85 16.60 -4.31
CA ASN A 105 19.56 17.77 -4.85
C ASN A 105 18.84 19.09 -4.55
N ASN A 106 18.04 19.14 -3.50
CA ASN A 106 17.28 20.31 -3.02
C ASN A 106 16.36 20.97 -4.06
N LYS A 107 16.02 20.25 -5.16
CA LYS A 107 15.02 20.75 -6.11
C LYS A 107 13.62 20.43 -5.64
N ARG A 108 12.70 21.33 -5.89
CA ARG A 108 11.27 21.19 -5.61
C ARG A 108 10.62 20.35 -6.70
N ILE A 109 9.72 19.46 -6.28
CA ILE A 109 8.93 18.59 -7.15
C ILE A 109 7.48 18.86 -6.82
N GLY A 110 6.92 19.83 -7.54
CA GLY A 110 5.60 20.35 -7.29
C GLY A 110 4.48 19.44 -7.77
N PHE A 111 3.30 19.63 -7.20
CA PHE A 111 2.07 18.99 -7.66
C PHE A 111 1.78 19.40 -9.11
N LYS A 112 1.51 18.40 -9.94
CA LYS A 112 1.19 18.64 -11.36
C LYS A 112 -0.30 18.41 -11.67
N ARG A 113 -0.82 17.25 -11.26
CA ARG A 113 -2.21 16.87 -11.51
C ARG A 113 -2.62 15.64 -10.72
N TYR A 114 -3.92 15.42 -10.62
CA TYR A 114 -4.46 14.11 -10.24
C TYR A 114 -4.37 13.14 -11.42
N ALA A 115 -4.20 11.88 -11.10
CA ALA A 115 -4.17 10.78 -12.05
C ALA A 115 -4.82 9.54 -11.43
N TYR A 116 -5.26 8.61 -12.28
CA TYR A 116 -5.76 7.32 -11.80
C TYR A 116 -5.18 6.18 -12.63
N ARG A 117 -5.21 4.99 -12.05
CA ARG A 117 -4.86 3.75 -12.74
C ARG A 117 -5.84 2.66 -12.35
N ASN A 118 -6.39 1.99 -13.32
CA ASN A 118 -7.13 0.75 -13.10
C ASN A 118 -6.15 -0.43 -13.13
N ASP A 119 -6.31 -1.36 -12.22
CA ASP A 119 -5.65 -2.64 -12.36
C ASP A 119 -6.37 -3.51 -13.42
N ARG A 120 -5.80 -4.68 -13.71
CA ARG A 120 -6.38 -5.59 -14.71
C ARG A 120 -7.77 -6.14 -14.33
N TYR A 121 -8.22 -5.94 -13.10
CA TYR A 121 -9.50 -6.39 -12.57
C TYR A 121 -10.50 -5.25 -12.36
N GLY A 122 -10.15 -4.03 -12.79
CA GLY A 122 -11.02 -2.86 -12.75
C GLY A 122 -10.93 -2.02 -11.46
N PHE A 123 -10.15 -2.43 -10.45
CA PHE A 123 -10.00 -1.60 -9.27
C PHE A 123 -9.22 -0.32 -9.59
N LYS A 124 -9.86 0.83 -9.35
CA LYS A 124 -9.33 2.16 -9.61
C LYS A 124 -8.51 2.64 -8.41
N ARG A 125 -7.27 3.07 -8.67
CA ARG A 125 -6.42 3.75 -7.69
C ARG A 125 -6.19 5.18 -8.10
N ASP A 126 -6.33 6.08 -7.15
CA ASP A 126 -6.13 7.51 -7.37
C ASP A 126 -4.75 7.96 -6.88
N PHE A 127 -4.14 8.88 -7.62
CA PHE A 127 -2.79 9.35 -7.38
C PHE A 127 -2.72 10.87 -7.51
N LYS A 128 -1.82 11.47 -6.72
CA LYS A 128 -1.25 12.77 -7.03
C LYS A 128 0.05 12.55 -7.81
N LEU A 129 0.18 13.22 -8.96
CA LEU A 129 1.39 13.25 -9.76
C LEU A 129 2.16 14.53 -9.46
N TYR A 130 3.43 14.38 -9.11
CA TYR A 130 4.39 15.46 -8.92
C TYR A 130 5.48 15.35 -9.97
N GLU A 131 6.01 16.47 -10.44
CA GLU A 131 7.07 16.51 -11.44
C GLU A 131 8.06 17.63 -11.14
N CYS A 132 9.35 17.33 -11.25
CA CYS A 132 10.40 18.33 -11.20
C CYS A 132 10.42 19.13 -12.50
N ASP A 133 10.56 20.44 -12.42
CA ASP A 133 10.54 21.32 -13.60
C ASP A 133 11.72 21.04 -14.52
N ASP A 134 12.93 20.89 -13.97
CA ASP A 134 14.11 20.57 -14.75
C ASP A 134 15.10 19.69 -13.99
N CYS A 135 15.45 18.56 -14.60
CA CYS A 135 16.49 17.63 -14.15
C CYS A 135 17.65 17.52 -15.13
N SER A 136 17.73 18.34 -16.19
CA SER A 136 18.73 18.18 -17.28
C SER A 136 20.17 18.29 -16.79
N ALA A 137 20.49 19.34 -16.02
CA ALA A 137 21.81 19.60 -15.46
C ALA A 137 22.01 19.04 -14.04
N CYS A 138 21.19 18.07 -13.61
CA CYS A 138 21.29 17.53 -12.26
C CYS A 138 22.42 16.51 -12.14
N SER A 139 23.37 16.73 -11.23
CA SER A 139 24.50 15.83 -10.96
C SER A 139 24.07 14.43 -10.51
N LEU A 140 22.90 14.31 -9.87
CA LEU A 140 22.33 13.04 -9.39
C LEU A 140 21.38 12.37 -10.40
N ARG A 141 21.25 12.94 -11.62
CA ARG A 141 20.27 12.46 -12.61
C ARG A 141 20.40 10.97 -12.92
N GLN A 142 21.63 10.49 -13.15
CA GLN A 142 21.88 9.10 -13.54
C GLN A 142 21.44 8.07 -12.48
N GLN A 143 21.50 8.45 -11.21
CA GLN A 143 21.08 7.60 -10.09
C GLN A 143 19.59 7.74 -9.78
N CYS A 144 19.01 8.90 -10.10
CA CYS A 144 17.63 9.25 -9.74
C CYS A 144 16.60 8.88 -10.83
N ILE A 145 17.00 8.89 -12.09
CA ILE A 145 16.14 8.67 -13.26
C ILE A 145 16.70 7.51 -14.08
N LYS A 146 15.83 6.70 -14.66
CA LYS A 146 16.24 5.57 -15.52
C LYS A 146 17.16 6.05 -16.65
N PRO A 147 18.22 5.30 -16.97
CA PRO A 147 19.08 5.61 -18.11
C PRO A 147 18.26 5.85 -19.39
N ASN A 148 18.70 6.78 -20.21
CA ASN A 148 18.07 7.17 -21.49
C ASN A 148 16.66 7.79 -21.39
N SER A 149 16.15 8.04 -20.18
CA SER A 149 14.89 8.78 -20.04
C SER A 149 15.11 10.27 -20.31
N LYS A 150 14.32 10.83 -21.23
CA LYS A 150 14.27 12.28 -21.51
C LYS A 150 13.37 13.05 -20.50
N SER A 151 12.57 12.34 -19.68
CA SER A 151 11.65 12.97 -18.75
C SER A 151 12.35 13.46 -17.48
N ASN A 152 11.75 14.43 -16.82
CA ASN A 152 12.12 14.85 -15.49
C ASN A 152 11.68 13.83 -14.43
N LYS A 153 12.16 13.98 -13.19
CA LYS A 153 11.74 13.11 -12.08
C LYS A 153 10.26 13.31 -11.81
N LYS A 154 9.54 12.17 -11.76
CA LYS A 154 8.11 12.13 -11.42
C LYS A 154 7.91 11.27 -10.17
N ILE A 155 6.96 11.68 -9.34
CA ILE A 155 6.49 10.93 -8.18
C ILE A 155 4.99 10.73 -8.36
N MET A 156 4.52 9.49 -8.23
CA MET A 156 3.11 9.18 -8.14
C MET A 156 2.80 8.74 -6.71
N LYS A 157 2.13 9.60 -5.95
CA LYS A 157 1.72 9.32 -4.56
C LYS A 157 0.29 8.82 -4.57
N ASN A 158 0.09 7.57 -4.18
CA ASN A 158 -1.23 7.04 -3.87
C ASN A 158 -1.59 7.47 -2.44
N TYR A 159 -2.43 8.49 -2.32
CA TYR A 159 -2.78 9.08 -1.02
C TYR A 159 -3.70 8.18 -0.19
N ASN A 160 -4.58 7.39 -0.82
CA ASN A 160 -5.40 6.40 -0.12
C ASN A 160 -4.52 5.29 0.49
N TRP A 161 -3.54 4.82 -0.29
CA TRP A 161 -2.60 3.81 0.19
C TRP A 161 -1.78 4.33 1.40
N GLU A 162 -1.29 5.56 1.35
CA GLU A 162 -0.57 6.16 2.48
C GLU A 162 -1.47 6.33 3.71
N TYR A 163 -2.72 6.70 3.51
CA TYR A 163 -3.73 6.77 4.57
C TYR A 163 -3.95 5.41 5.23
N PHE A 164 -4.19 4.35 4.44
CA PHE A 164 -4.35 2.99 5.00
C PHE A 164 -3.10 2.50 5.71
N LYS A 165 -1.91 2.74 5.17
CA LYS A 165 -0.65 2.39 5.84
C LYS A 165 -0.51 3.07 7.20
N ALA A 166 -0.86 4.35 7.30
CA ALA A 166 -0.82 5.08 8.55
C ALA A 166 -1.81 4.47 9.57
N GLN A 167 -3.04 4.20 9.16
CA GLN A 167 -4.07 3.56 9.98
C GLN A 167 -3.62 2.18 10.48
N ILE A 168 -3.12 1.32 9.59
CA ILE A 168 -2.65 -0.03 9.95
C ILE A 168 -1.47 0.05 10.94
N ASN A 169 -0.49 0.94 10.71
CA ASN A 169 0.62 1.12 11.63
C ASN A 169 0.14 1.58 13.01
N GLN A 170 -0.82 2.50 13.08
CA GLN A 170 -1.43 2.94 14.32
C GLN A 170 -2.13 1.78 15.03
N LYS A 171 -3.03 1.07 14.33
CA LYS A 171 -3.80 -0.05 14.88
C LYS A 171 -2.90 -1.17 15.40
N LEU A 172 -1.88 -1.57 14.66
CA LEU A 172 -0.93 -2.60 15.08
C LEU A 172 -0.01 -2.15 16.24
N SER A 173 0.07 -0.86 16.55
CA SER A 173 0.84 -0.33 17.68
C SER A 173 0.03 -0.20 18.97
N GLU A 174 -1.29 -0.26 18.92
CA GLU A 174 -2.17 -0.16 20.08
C GLU A 174 -1.98 -1.35 21.04
N PRO A 175 -1.97 -1.13 22.37
CA PRO A 175 -1.80 -2.23 23.34
C PRO A 175 -2.86 -3.32 23.24
N LYS A 176 -4.09 -2.97 22.84
CA LYS A 176 -5.21 -3.92 22.70
C LYS A 176 -4.96 -4.90 21.55
N THR A 177 -4.48 -4.41 20.41
CA THR A 177 -4.28 -5.21 19.19
C THR A 177 -2.98 -6.01 19.19
N LYS A 178 -1.98 -5.60 19.97
CA LYS A 178 -0.74 -6.37 20.16
C LYS A 178 -0.94 -7.73 20.84
N LYS A 179 -2.10 -7.96 21.45
CA LYS A 179 -2.44 -9.21 22.15
C LYS A 179 -3.27 -10.15 21.27
N ILE A 180 -3.70 -9.69 20.11
CA ILE A 180 -4.40 -10.46 19.09
C ILE A 180 -3.37 -11.09 18.14
#